data_c90ef64166096f74c7b6329d4f71e708
#
_entry.id   c90ef64166096f74c7b6329d4f71e708
#
_cell.length_a   1.000
_cell.length_b   1.000
_cell.length_c   1.000
_cell.angle_alpha   90.00
_cell.angle_beta   90.00
_cell.angle_gamma   90.00
#
_symmetry.space_group_name_H-M   'P 1'
#
loop_
_entity.id
_entity.type
_entity.pdbx_description
1 polymer ?
#
loop_
_entity_poly.entity_id
_entity_poly.type
_entity_poly.pdbx_seq_one_letter_code
_entity_poly.pdbx_strand_id
1 'polypeptide(L)'
;MAHNREQNSGEEDVTVKTVLVVEDDIGIGNFLVQAISQETAHHALLVTDAFQALKTVASLKPSLFILDYQLPKMNGIELYDQLHSTKGLEGIPAIVISARLPRYEIEKRKILAMSKPLELDDFLNTSERLLD
;
A
#
# COMPACT_ATOMS: atom_id res chain seq x y z
N MET A 1 -3.67 13.82 -31.16
CA MET A 1 -3.21 13.81 -30.79
C MET A 1 -3.05 13.63 -30.39
N ALA A 2 -3.10 13.48 -30.44
CA ALA A 2 -2.65 13.33 -29.88
C ALA A 2 -2.54 13.04 -29.62
N HIS A 3 -2.58 12.73 -29.38
CA HIS A 3 -2.22 12.42 -28.89
C HIS A 3 -2.08 11.98 -28.93
N ASN A 4 -2.17 11.83 -29.03
CA ASN A 4 -1.73 11.36 -28.73
C ASN A 4 -1.89 10.80 -28.59
N ARG A 5 -1.95 10.65 -28.54
CA ARG A 5 -1.68 10.02 -28.15
C ARG A 5 -1.56 9.39 -28.33
N GLU A 6 -1.53 9.35 -28.46
CA GLU A 6 -1.00 8.83 -28.39
C GLU A 6 -0.73 8.37 -28.34
N GLN A 7 -0.78 8.18 -28.53
CA GLN A 7 -0.20 7.69 -28.21
C GLN A 7 -0.01 7.05 -27.95
N ASN A 8 0.01 6.68 -28.05
CA ASN A 8 0.41 6.02 -27.45
C ASN A 8 0.58 5.32 -27.32
N SER A 9 0.83 4.94 -27.65
CA SER A 9 1.19 4.29 -27.30
C SER A 9 1.33 3.65 -26.85
N GLY A 10 1.56 3.45 -27.07
CA GLY A 10 1.88 2.83 -26.45
C GLY A 10 1.85 2.38 -25.87
N GLU A 11 2.17 2.68 -26.13
CA GLU A 11 2.23 2.46 -25.34
C GLU A 11 2.04 1.97 -24.41
N GLU A 12 2.57 1.59 -24.26
CA GLU A 12 2.34 1.01 -23.40
C GLU A 12 1.70 1.38 -22.28
N ASP A 13 1.35 0.55 -22.06
CA ASP A 13 0.28 1.06 -21.25
C ASP A 13 0.53 0.86 -19.80
N VAL A 14 0.84 1.92 -19.10
CA VAL A 14 0.92 1.87 -17.65
C VAL A 14 -0.48 2.16 -17.11
N THR A 15 -1.14 1.13 -16.59
CA THR A 15 -2.39 1.32 -15.84
C THR A 15 -2.06 1.99 -14.52
N VAL A 16 -2.63 3.16 -14.27
CA VAL A 16 -2.43 3.87 -13.02
C VAL A 16 -3.23 3.19 -11.92
N LYS A 17 -2.57 2.80 -10.85
CA LYS A 17 -3.17 2.06 -9.74
C LYS A 17 -3.14 2.91 -8.48
N THR A 18 -3.89 2.50 -7.48
CA THR A 18 -3.98 3.21 -6.21
C THR A 18 -3.41 2.36 -5.09
N VAL A 19 -2.54 2.96 -4.30
CA VAL A 19 -1.96 2.36 -3.10
C VAL A 19 -2.63 2.98 -1.90
N LEU A 20 -3.15 2.16 -0.98
CA LEU A 20 -3.70 2.67 0.26
C LEU A 20 -2.65 2.54 1.36
N VAL A 21 -2.26 3.67 1.92
CA VAL A 21 -1.28 3.75 3.01
C VAL A 21 -2.04 3.96 4.30
N VAL A 22 -1.85 3.08 5.28
CA VAL A 22 -2.48 3.18 6.59
C VAL A 22 -1.38 3.44 7.62
N GLU A 23 -1.31 4.68 8.10
CA GLU A 23 -0.23 5.13 8.97
C GLU A 23 -0.75 6.25 9.87
N ASP A 24 -0.68 6.09 11.19
CA ASP A 24 -1.22 7.09 12.11
C ASP A 24 -0.30 8.30 12.29
N ASP A 25 0.99 8.17 11.97
CA ASP A 25 1.90 9.32 11.96
C ASP A 25 1.75 10.03 10.62
N ILE A 26 1.14 11.21 10.64
CA ILE A 26 0.82 11.95 9.42
C ILE A 26 2.08 12.33 8.65
N GLY A 27 3.17 12.67 9.35
CA GLY A 27 4.43 13.01 8.69
C GLY A 27 5.00 11.83 7.91
N ILE A 28 5.03 10.67 8.53
CA ILE A 28 5.50 9.45 7.86
C ILE A 28 4.55 9.07 6.72
N GLY A 29 3.24 9.12 6.98
CA GLY A 29 2.25 8.78 5.97
C GLY A 29 2.35 9.67 4.74
N ASN A 30 2.46 10.97 4.93
CA ASN A 30 2.62 11.91 3.82
C ASN A 30 3.92 11.68 3.06
N PHE A 31 5.00 11.35 3.77
CA PHE A 31 6.26 11.02 3.11
C PHE A 31 6.10 9.82 2.18
N LEU A 32 5.45 8.76 2.65
CA LEU A 32 5.22 7.56 1.82
C LEU A 32 4.32 7.85 0.63
N VAL A 33 3.25 8.61 0.84
CA VAL A 33 2.35 8.98 -0.24
C VAL A 33 3.07 9.79 -1.30
N GLN A 34 3.87 10.77 -0.88
CA GLN A 34 4.62 11.60 -1.83
C GLN A 34 5.66 10.79 -2.58
N ALA A 35 6.35 9.89 -1.90
CA ALA A 35 7.35 9.05 -2.54
C ALA A 35 6.72 8.23 -3.66
N ILE A 36 5.58 7.59 -3.40
CA ILE A 36 4.88 6.81 -4.42
C ILE A 36 4.42 7.70 -5.56
N SER A 37 3.82 8.84 -5.25
CA SER A 37 3.25 9.74 -6.27
C SER A 37 4.33 10.39 -7.15
N GLN A 38 5.50 10.66 -6.59
CA GLN A 38 6.57 11.34 -7.32
C GLN A 38 7.48 10.38 -8.06
N GLU A 39 7.70 9.19 -7.49
CA GLU A 39 8.69 8.26 -8.03
C GLU A 39 8.08 7.10 -8.82
N THR A 40 6.77 7.01 -8.88
CA THR A 40 6.09 5.97 -9.67
C THR A 40 4.98 6.60 -10.50
N ALA A 41 4.39 5.81 -11.39
CA ALA A 41 3.25 6.24 -12.19
C ALA A 41 1.91 6.11 -11.43
N HIS A 42 1.95 5.71 -10.16
CA HIS A 42 0.75 5.36 -9.41
C HIS A 42 0.39 6.42 -8.38
N HIS A 43 -0.84 6.34 -7.87
CA HIS A 43 -1.34 7.24 -6.84
C HIS A 43 -1.32 6.56 -5.48
N ALA A 44 -1.21 7.36 -4.43
CA ALA A 44 -1.31 6.85 -3.07
C ALA A 44 -2.28 7.72 -2.28
N LEU A 45 -3.00 7.07 -1.37
CA LEU A 45 -3.97 7.72 -0.50
C LEU A 45 -3.63 7.34 0.94
N LEU A 46 -3.62 8.32 1.83
CA LEU A 46 -3.34 8.10 3.25
C LEU A 46 -4.63 8.05 4.04
N VAL A 47 -4.76 7.03 4.89
CA VAL A 47 -5.71 7.02 5.99
C VAL A 47 -4.93 6.76 7.27
N THR A 48 -5.45 7.23 8.41
CA THR A 48 -4.65 7.30 9.63
C THR A 48 -5.02 6.28 10.68
N ASP A 49 -6.05 5.46 10.44
CA ASP A 49 -6.37 4.35 11.33
C ASP A 49 -7.06 3.22 10.56
N ALA A 50 -7.19 2.07 11.23
CA ALA A 50 -7.73 0.88 10.60
C ALA A 50 -9.20 1.04 10.20
N PHE A 51 -9.97 1.78 10.99
CA PHE A 51 -11.39 1.95 10.71
C PHE A 51 -11.62 2.80 9.48
N GLN A 52 -10.78 3.83 9.30
CA GLN A 52 -10.81 4.61 8.06
C GLN A 52 -10.44 3.76 6.85
N ALA A 53 -9.46 2.85 7.01
CA ALA A 53 -9.09 1.94 5.94
C ALA A 53 -10.26 1.05 5.54
N LEU A 54 -10.93 0.44 6.50
CA LEU A 54 -12.08 -0.42 6.23
C LEU A 54 -13.23 0.35 5.57
N LYS A 55 -13.44 1.59 6.00
CA LYS A 55 -14.46 2.45 5.39
C LYS A 55 -14.10 2.80 3.94
N THR A 56 -12.83 3.11 3.71
CA THR A 56 -12.36 3.50 2.38
C THR A 56 -12.51 2.39 1.36
N VAL A 57 -12.19 1.14 1.74
CA VAL A 57 -12.27 0.03 0.79
C VAL A 57 -13.70 -0.39 0.47
N ALA A 58 -14.69 0.16 1.17
CA ALA A 58 -16.09 -0.07 0.82
C ALA A 58 -16.44 0.60 -0.53
N SER A 59 -15.71 1.64 -0.93
CA SER A 59 -15.99 2.36 -2.17
C SER A 59 -14.78 2.48 -3.10
N LEU A 60 -13.59 2.07 -2.66
CA LEU A 60 -12.38 2.17 -3.47
C LEU A 60 -11.58 0.88 -3.31
N LYS A 61 -11.22 0.25 -4.43
CA LYS A 61 -10.42 -0.97 -4.42
C LYS A 61 -8.96 -0.64 -4.72
N PRO A 62 -8.08 -0.67 -3.71
CA PRO A 62 -6.64 -0.44 -3.95
C PRO A 62 -6.01 -1.64 -4.65
N SER A 63 -4.82 -1.42 -5.17
CA SER A 63 -4.02 -2.49 -5.77
C SER A 63 -2.87 -2.93 -4.87
N LEU A 64 -2.63 -2.20 -3.78
CA LEU A 64 -1.59 -2.51 -2.79
C LEU A 64 -1.95 -1.82 -1.48
N PHE A 65 -1.73 -2.52 -0.38
CA PHE A 65 -1.85 -1.94 0.96
C PHE A 65 -0.47 -1.76 1.58
N ILE A 66 -0.22 -0.60 2.17
CA ILE A 66 0.95 -0.36 3.02
C ILE A 66 0.40 -0.15 4.43
N LEU A 67 0.71 -1.07 5.33
CA LEU A 67 0.09 -1.11 6.65
C LEU A 67 1.14 -0.95 7.74
N ASP A 68 1.06 0.15 8.50
CA ASP A 68 1.85 0.26 9.72
C ASP A 68 1.34 -0.79 10.71
N TYR A 69 2.26 -1.50 11.36
CA TYR A 69 1.85 -2.48 12.36
C TYR A 69 1.24 -1.81 13.59
N GLN A 70 1.85 -0.72 14.05
CA GLN A 70 1.43 -0.07 15.29
C GLN A 70 0.37 0.99 15.03
N LEU A 71 -0.86 0.55 14.85
CA LEU A 71 -2.00 1.44 14.67
C LEU A 71 -2.82 1.47 15.95
N PRO A 72 -3.55 2.58 16.21
CA PRO A 72 -4.44 2.62 17.38
C PRO A 72 -5.59 1.63 17.22
N LYS A 73 -5.96 0.99 18.32
CA LYS A 73 -7.12 0.09 18.46
C LYS A 73 -7.04 -1.22 17.74
N MET A 74 -6.53 -1.23 16.51
CA MET A 74 -6.38 -2.45 15.71
C MET A 74 -5.02 -2.37 15.03
N ASN A 75 -4.16 -3.35 15.26
CA ASN A 75 -2.83 -3.33 14.65
C ASN A 75 -2.88 -3.72 13.17
N GLY A 76 -1.74 -3.53 12.48
CA GLY A 76 -1.68 -3.75 11.04
C GLY A 76 -1.93 -5.20 10.61
N ILE A 77 -1.60 -6.16 11.46
CA ILE A 77 -1.87 -7.59 11.16
C ILE A 77 -3.36 -7.88 11.27
N GLU A 78 -4.00 -7.38 12.31
CA GLU A 78 -5.45 -7.53 12.45
C GLU A 78 -6.19 -6.86 11.30
N LEU A 79 -5.71 -5.69 10.89
CA LEU A 79 -6.29 -5.01 9.73
C LEU A 79 -6.07 -5.82 8.46
N TYR A 80 -4.86 -6.35 8.27
CA TYR A 80 -4.57 -7.21 7.12
C TYR A 80 -5.57 -8.37 7.05
N ASP A 81 -5.81 -9.03 8.19
CA ASP A 81 -6.74 -10.18 8.21
C ASP A 81 -8.14 -9.77 7.79
N GLN A 82 -8.62 -8.61 8.26
CA GLN A 82 -9.94 -8.14 7.88
C GLN A 82 -10.02 -7.76 6.40
N LEU A 83 -9.00 -7.06 5.89
CA LEU A 83 -8.96 -6.71 4.48
C LEU A 83 -8.90 -7.96 3.60
N HIS A 84 -8.05 -8.91 3.99
CA HIS A 84 -7.81 -10.12 3.20
C HIS A 84 -9.00 -11.09 3.22
N SER A 85 -9.89 -10.97 4.20
CA SER A 85 -11.11 -11.77 4.25
C SER A 85 -12.31 -11.04 3.65
N THR A 86 -12.14 -9.83 3.17
CA THR A 86 -13.21 -9.07 2.54
C THR A 86 -13.33 -9.48 1.07
N LYS A 87 -14.55 -9.77 0.63
CA LYS A 87 -14.80 -10.22 -0.73
C LYS A 87 -14.28 -9.19 -1.74
N GLY A 88 -13.50 -9.66 -2.69
CA GLY A 88 -12.91 -8.82 -3.73
C GLY A 88 -11.54 -8.27 -3.38
N LEU A 89 -11.11 -8.39 -2.12
CA LEU A 89 -9.82 -7.89 -1.67
C LEU A 89 -8.81 -8.98 -1.34
N GLU A 90 -9.21 -10.25 -1.47
CA GLU A 90 -8.42 -11.39 -1.01
C GLU A 90 -7.05 -11.52 -1.68
N GLY A 91 -6.96 -11.08 -2.93
CA GLY A 91 -5.72 -11.20 -3.70
C GLY A 91 -4.86 -9.96 -3.71
N ILE A 92 -5.25 -8.91 -3.00
CA ILE A 92 -4.49 -7.66 -3.02
C ILE A 92 -3.28 -7.77 -2.10
N PRO A 93 -2.07 -7.51 -2.61
CA PRO A 93 -0.87 -7.62 -1.78
C PRO A 93 -0.79 -6.53 -0.73
N ALA A 94 -0.02 -6.81 0.32
CA ALA A 94 0.21 -5.87 1.39
C ALA A 94 1.67 -5.91 1.83
N ILE A 95 2.18 -4.77 2.28
CA ILE A 95 3.47 -4.66 2.95
C ILE A 95 3.18 -4.15 4.36
N VAL A 96 3.64 -4.89 5.37
CA VAL A 96 3.52 -4.47 6.78
C VAL A 96 4.81 -3.79 7.17
N ILE A 97 4.72 -2.62 7.80
CA ILE A 97 5.89 -1.84 8.20
C ILE A 97 5.90 -1.71 9.71
N SER A 98 7.05 -1.97 10.35
CA SER A 98 7.17 -1.86 11.80
C SER A 98 8.62 -1.66 12.21
N ALA A 99 8.82 -0.91 13.31
CA ALA A 99 10.12 -0.82 13.95
C ALA A 99 10.52 -2.17 14.56
N ARG A 100 9.53 -2.97 14.96
CA ARG A 100 9.75 -4.31 15.50
C ARG A 100 8.76 -5.24 14.82
N LEU A 101 9.26 -6.05 13.88
CA LEU A 101 8.41 -6.91 13.07
C LEU A 101 7.86 -8.08 13.89
N PRO A 102 6.55 -8.33 13.83
CA PRO A 102 5.94 -9.52 14.45
C PRO A 102 6.18 -10.75 13.56
N ARG A 103 7.39 -11.30 13.62
CA ARG A 103 7.88 -12.29 12.65
C ARG A 103 7.00 -13.50 12.50
N TYR A 104 6.51 -14.05 13.62
CA TYR A 104 5.66 -15.24 13.55
C TYR A 104 4.38 -14.94 12.76
N GLU A 105 3.76 -13.80 13.04
CA GLU A 105 2.50 -13.43 12.38
C GLU A 105 2.71 -13.16 10.89
N ILE A 106 3.86 -12.57 10.55
CA ILE A 106 4.20 -12.27 9.16
C ILE A 106 4.46 -13.56 8.39
N GLU A 107 5.27 -14.46 8.94
CA GLU A 107 5.60 -15.72 8.28
C GLU A 107 4.38 -16.62 8.12
N LYS A 108 3.53 -16.66 9.14
CA LYS A 108 2.31 -17.45 9.12
C LYS A 108 1.41 -17.06 7.95
N ARG A 109 1.37 -15.77 7.61
CA ARG A 109 0.53 -15.25 6.53
C ARG A 109 1.26 -15.07 5.22
N LYS A 110 2.57 -15.23 5.21
CA LYS A 110 3.42 -15.06 4.02
C LYS A 110 3.29 -13.67 3.42
N ILE A 111 3.10 -12.65 4.26
CA ILE A 111 3.07 -11.27 3.81
C ILE A 111 4.46 -10.68 3.81
N LEU A 112 4.67 -9.68 2.96
CA LEU A 112 5.92 -8.95 2.95
C LEU A 112 5.96 -7.97 4.11
N ALA A 113 7.14 -7.76 4.64
CA ALA A 113 7.32 -6.85 5.77
C ALA A 113 8.62 -6.07 5.61
N MET A 114 8.60 -4.83 6.08
CA MET A 114 9.77 -3.97 6.04
C MET A 114 9.96 -3.32 7.41
N SER A 115 11.21 -3.22 7.82
CA SER A 115 11.57 -2.62 9.12
C SER A 115 11.65 -1.11 8.99
N LYS A 116 11.32 -0.41 10.07
CA LYS A 116 11.62 1.01 10.20
C LYS A 116 13.02 1.17 10.82
N PRO A 117 13.80 2.14 10.40
CA PRO A 117 13.50 3.12 9.36
C PRO A 117 13.53 2.47 7.97
N LEU A 118 12.61 2.91 7.10
CA LEU A 118 12.51 2.38 5.74
C LEU A 118 13.69 2.82 4.91
N GLU A 119 14.18 1.89 4.09
CA GLU A 119 15.10 2.23 3.02
C GLU A 119 14.24 2.54 1.80
N LEU A 120 14.30 3.78 1.32
CA LEU A 120 13.35 4.29 0.34
C LEU A 120 13.36 3.53 -0.97
N ASP A 121 14.56 3.21 -1.50
CA ASP A 121 14.65 2.51 -2.77
C ASP A 121 14.08 1.09 -2.67
N ASP A 122 14.33 0.40 -1.56
CA ASP A 122 13.74 -0.93 -1.35
C ASP A 122 12.23 -0.85 -1.28
N PHE A 123 11.70 0.16 -0.58
CA PHE A 123 10.26 0.36 -0.47
C PHE A 123 9.64 0.62 -1.84
N LEU A 124 10.22 1.51 -2.62
CA LEU A 124 9.69 1.86 -3.94
C LEU A 124 9.79 0.69 -4.91
N ASN A 125 10.94 0.00 -4.94
CA ASN A 125 11.11 -1.14 -5.83
C ASN A 125 10.16 -2.27 -5.50
N THR A 126 9.97 -2.56 -4.22
CA THR A 126 9.06 -3.61 -3.79
C THR A 126 7.62 -3.24 -4.13
N SER A 127 7.23 -1.99 -3.87
CA SER A 127 5.88 -1.52 -4.19
C SER A 127 5.59 -1.62 -5.69
N GLU A 128 6.52 -1.17 -6.54
CA GLU A 128 6.32 -1.25 -7.98
C GLU A 128 6.23 -2.70 -8.46
N ARG A 129 7.06 -3.59 -7.91
CA ARG A 129 7.00 -5.00 -8.29
C ARG A 129 5.63 -5.61 -7.95
N LEU A 130 5.07 -5.25 -6.80
CA LEU A 130 3.76 -5.77 -6.39
C LEU A 130 2.61 -5.16 -7.19
N LEU A 131 2.82 -3.98 -7.76
CA LEU A 131 1.80 -3.31 -8.58
C LEU A 131 1.82 -3.76 -10.04
N ASP A 132 2.89 -4.39 -10.47
CA ASP A 132 2.97 -4.96 -11.82
C ASP A 132 2.10 -6.24 -11.94
#